data_4ab7a3112c722ab14aebb82c5975a90c
#
_entry.id   4ab7a3112c722ab14aebb82c5975a90c
#
_cell.length_a   1.000
_cell.length_b   1.000
_cell.length_c   1.000
_cell.angle_alpha   90.00
_cell.angle_beta   90.00
_cell.angle_gamma   90.00
#
_symmetry.space_group_name_H-M   'P 1'
#
loop_
_entity.id
_entity.type
_entity.pdbx_description
1 polymer ?
#
loop_
_entity_poly.entity_id
_entity_poly.type
_entity_poly.pdbx_seq_one_letter_code
_entity_poly.pdbx_strand_id
1 'polypeptide(L)'
;TYMDAEGAASNCSGKNHFREAIVLATKVVNAPGIIAELCLSDDPDYLVGYLASLKHGYVRLMPMKEMGNPHGGRVFVFDSTKAKAEDAISYLEKQRVLVRGLPIEKPANPNPEQIFADELKQLKEQNLYRSLRTMDSEQSKYVEMQGRKVLMLASNSYLDLAADARVKQAAAEAALQWGAGSGGSRLTTGNTALHEALESKLAHFKGTEAALVFNTGYMANVGIISALCNSESVIFSDEYNHASIIDGARLSKARIVVYKHNDMQDLEAKILATPCSRGLIVSDAVFSMDGDIVDLPALVALGQKYHLLTMIDEAHATGVIGPTGHGTVEHFGNTVRPDILMGTLSKALGAEGGYACASKVIIEYLKNKARSFIFATSQTPATLAAALRATEVLEEEPQRAQNLQHNVEFFLNALHAEGVEAYSPTAIIPIIIGDEKSALQVADELLANGVLAPAIRYPTVAKGTARLRVALMATHTEAELSQTAKLIGAAIRKYKK
;
A
#
# COMPACT_ATOMS: atom_id res chain seq x y z
N THR A 1 29.03 24.17 26.71
CA THR A 1 29.72 24.47 25.44
C THR A 1 29.72 23.18 24.64
N TYR A 2 29.09 23.18 23.52
CA TYR A 2 29.14 22.05 22.62
C TYR A 2 30.53 21.99 21.98
N MET A 3 31.27 20.92 22.24
CA MET A 3 32.52 20.63 21.54
C MET A 3 32.24 19.45 20.60
N ASP A 4 32.51 19.59 19.33
CA ASP A 4 32.58 18.43 18.45
C ASP A 4 33.80 17.58 18.82
N ALA A 5 33.81 16.35 18.37
CA ALA A 5 34.87 15.41 18.69
C ALA A 5 36.26 15.89 18.27
N GLU A 6 36.33 16.62 17.15
CA GLU A 6 37.59 17.12 16.60
C GLU A 6 38.09 18.37 17.37
N GLY A 7 37.19 19.30 17.71
CA GLY A 7 37.54 20.49 18.50
C GLY A 7 37.96 20.15 19.90
N ALA A 8 37.28 19.19 20.54
CA ALA A 8 37.70 18.70 21.87
C ALA A 8 39.06 17.98 21.81
N ALA A 9 39.36 17.28 20.77
CA ALA A 9 40.63 16.56 20.59
C ALA A 9 41.80 17.50 20.31
N SER A 10 41.58 18.63 19.67
CA SER A 10 42.64 19.61 19.34
C SER A 10 43.09 20.45 20.55
N ASN A 11 42.20 20.61 21.54
CA ASN A 11 42.49 21.40 22.76
C ASN A 11 43.06 20.59 23.92
N CYS A 12 43.18 19.28 23.77
CA CYS A 12 43.75 18.41 24.80
C CYS A 12 45.19 18.07 24.43
N SER A 13 46.12 18.82 24.94
CA SER A 13 47.55 18.63 24.71
C SER A 13 48.02 17.24 25.17
N GLY A 14 48.32 16.39 24.26
CA GLY A 14 49.40 15.44 24.40
C GLY A 14 49.09 14.03 24.86
N LYS A 15 47.88 13.62 25.24
CA LYS A 15 47.64 12.23 25.65
C LYS A 15 46.60 11.55 24.73
N ASN A 16 47.04 10.55 23.97
CA ASN A 16 46.23 9.82 23.01
C ASN A 16 44.96 9.19 23.61
N HIS A 17 45.03 8.65 24.80
CA HIS A 17 43.91 8.01 25.50
C HIS A 17 42.77 8.98 25.84
N PHE A 18 43.12 10.22 26.21
CA PHE A 18 42.14 11.24 26.50
C PHE A 18 41.39 11.69 25.23
N ARG A 19 42.12 11.81 24.13
CA ARG A 19 41.56 12.14 22.84
C ARG A 19 40.52 11.09 22.37
N GLU A 20 40.85 9.81 22.52
CA GLU A 20 40.00 8.71 22.16
C GLU A 20 38.73 8.63 23.03
N ALA A 21 38.88 8.84 24.34
CA ALA A 21 37.77 8.89 25.28
C ALA A 21 36.80 10.05 24.97
N ILE A 22 37.32 11.23 24.59
CA ILE A 22 36.47 12.37 24.18
C ILE A 22 35.78 12.14 22.84
N VAL A 23 36.50 11.65 21.86
CA VAL A 23 35.92 11.31 20.56
C VAL A 23 34.79 10.31 20.71
N LEU A 24 34.91 9.39 21.64
CA LEU A 24 33.86 8.44 21.92
C LEU A 24 32.69 9.03 22.69
N ALA A 25 33.02 9.85 23.67
CA ALA A 25 32.01 10.56 24.45
C ALA A 25 31.04 11.38 23.59
N THR A 26 31.52 11.93 22.49
CA THR A 26 30.66 12.66 21.54
C THR A 26 29.84 11.77 20.60
N LYS A 27 30.15 10.48 20.52
CA LYS A 27 29.43 9.53 19.67
C LYS A 27 28.35 8.73 20.41
N VAL A 28 28.25 8.87 21.73
CA VAL A 28 27.32 8.07 22.51
C VAL A 28 26.07 8.85 22.81
N VAL A 29 24.92 8.44 22.47
CA VAL A 29 23.86 7.92 23.29
C VAL A 29 22.48 8.17 22.75
N ASN A 30 21.62 7.21 22.84
CA ASN A 30 20.17 7.35 22.82
C ASN A 30 19.52 6.55 23.96
N ALA A 31 19.94 6.72 25.19
CA ALA A 31 19.22 6.13 26.32
C ALA A 31 19.11 7.15 27.46
N PRO A 32 17.91 7.61 27.82
CA PRO A 32 17.72 8.45 28.99
C PRO A 32 18.04 7.63 30.23
N GLY A 33 18.95 8.14 31.05
CA GLY A 33 19.23 7.58 32.38
C GLY A 33 20.55 6.83 32.56
N ILE A 34 21.51 6.89 31.64
CA ILE A 34 22.81 6.24 31.81
C ILE A 34 23.80 7.18 32.50
N ILE A 35 24.29 6.76 33.63
CA ILE A 35 25.51 7.32 34.25
C ILE A 35 26.56 6.22 34.22
N ALA A 36 27.64 6.41 33.48
CA ALA A 36 28.76 5.48 33.46
C ALA A 36 30.04 6.22 33.86
N GLU A 37 30.85 5.63 34.72
CA GLU A 37 32.16 6.12 35.13
C GLU A 37 33.21 5.54 34.19
N LEU A 38 34.00 6.41 33.55
CA LEU A 38 35.10 6.02 32.68
C LEU A 38 36.42 6.23 33.44
N CYS A 39 37.10 5.14 33.76
CA CYS A 39 38.45 5.19 34.32
C CYS A 39 39.49 4.83 33.27
N LEU A 40 40.44 5.70 33.01
CA LEU A 40 41.64 5.42 32.22
C LEU A 40 42.70 4.82 33.13
N SER A 41 43.10 3.55 32.90
CA SER A 41 43.73 2.69 33.89
C SER A 41 45.23 2.88 34.13
N ASP A 42 45.94 3.75 33.38
CA ASP A 42 47.41 3.76 33.43
C ASP A 42 48.05 5.14 33.76
N ASP A 43 47.28 6.10 34.25
CA ASP A 43 47.81 7.43 34.60
C ASP A 43 47.39 7.85 36.01
N PRO A 44 48.32 8.25 36.89
CA PRO A 44 47.99 8.71 38.25
C PRO A 44 47.12 9.97 38.28
N ASP A 45 47.05 10.72 37.18
CA ASP A 45 46.13 11.84 36.95
C ASP A 45 44.92 11.40 36.15
N TYR A 46 44.41 10.20 36.35
CA TYR A 46 43.40 9.65 35.50
C TYR A 46 42.11 10.44 35.47
N LEU A 47 41.61 10.49 34.27
CA LEU A 47 40.33 11.06 33.95
C LEU A 47 39.26 10.01 34.22
N VAL A 48 38.42 10.30 35.18
CA VAL A 48 37.19 9.57 35.38
C VAL A 48 36.10 10.31 34.60
N GLY A 49 35.51 9.63 33.62
CA GLY A 49 34.39 10.16 32.90
C GLY A 49 33.11 9.48 33.37
N TYR A 50 32.10 10.27 33.61
CA TYR A 50 30.73 9.77 33.81
C TYR A 50 29.90 10.01 32.58
N LEU A 51 29.32 8.94 32.08
CA LEU A 51 28.27 9.02 31.07
C LEU A 51 26.95 9.33 31.78
N ALA A 52 26.49 10.56 31.70
CA ALA A 52 25.21 10.95 32.25
C ALA A 52 24.28 11.31 31.10
N SER A 53 23.13 10.69 31.05
CA SER A 53 22.03 11.15 30.20
C SER A 53 21.45 12.41 30.80
N LEU A 54 21.58 13.52 30.10
CA LEU A 54 20.95 14.75 30.48
C LEU A 54 19.78 15.02 29.49
N LYS A 55 18.70 15.52 30.06
CA LYS A 55 17.47 15.88 29.38
C LYS A 55 17.63 16.84 28.18
N HIS A 56 18.85 17.37 27.97
CA HIS A 56 19.17 18.41 26.99
C HIS A 56 20.41 18.13 26.12
N GLY A 57 20.96 16.92 26.20
CA GLY A 57 21.89 16.43 25.19
C GLY A 57 23.14 17.24 24.92
N TYR A 58 23.93 17.64 25.94
CA TYR A 58 25.23 18.26 25.72
C TYR A 58 26.33 17.53 26.47
N VAL A 59 27.57 17.66 25.98
CA VAL A 59 28.77 17.15 26.63
C VAL A 59 29.34 18.23 27.50
N ARG A 60 29.54 17.92 28.78
CA ARG A 60 30.20 18.80 29.74
C ARG A 60 31.35 18.08 30.41
N LEU A 61 32.50 18.74 30.45
CA LEU A 61 33.64 18.29 31.26
C LEU A 61 33.56 18.95 32.64
N MET A 62 33.52 18.17 33.71
CA MET A 62 33.51 18.67 35.06
C MET A 62 34.65 18.05 35.87
N PRO A 63 35.33 18.82 36.76
CA PRO A 63 36.27 18.25 37.72
C PRO A 63 35.55 17.28 38.66
N MET A 64 36.11 16.11 38.89
CA MET A 64 35.52 15.08 39.76
C MET A 64 35.29 15.55 41.21
N LYS A 65 36.06 16.52 41.70
CA LYS A 65 35.83 17.13 43.00
C LYS A 65 34.46 17.78 43.16
N GLU A 66 33.91 18.30 42.09
CA GLU A 66 32.57 18.92 42.09
C GLU A 66 31.44 17.88 42.18
N MET A 67 31.74 16.62 41.95
CA MET A 67 30.78 15.51 42.04
C MET A 67 30.98 14.62 43.27
N GLY A 68 31.79 15.04 44.22
CA GLY A 68 32.03 14.31 45.47
C GLY A 68 32.93 13.08 45.32
N ASN A 69 33.71 12.95 44.26
CA ASN A 69 34.67 11.89 44.08
C ASN A 69 36.02 12.25 44.73
N PRO A 70 36.51 11.47 45.71
CA PRO A 70 37.73 11.80 46.46
C PRO A 70 39.03 11.70 45.67
N HIS A 71 39.01 11.06 44.49
CA HIS A 71 40.23 10.79 43.71
C HIS A 71 40.58 11.83 42.66
N GLY A 72 39.71 12.82 42.43
CA GLY A 72 39.91 13.89 41.46
C GLY A 72 39.98 13.36 40.02
N GLY A 73 39.21 13.88 39.16
CA GLY A 73 39.14 13.47 37.76
C GLY A 73 38.21 14.41 36.98
N ARG A 74 37.89 14.08 35.78
CA ARG A 74 36.97 14.86 34.97
C ARG A 74 35.74 14.01 34.62
N VAL A 75 34.56 14.61 34.73
CA VAL A 75 33.29 13.98 34.37
C VAL A 75 32.91 14.37 32.97
N PHE A 76 32.54 13.39 32.17
CA PHE A 76 32.01 13.57 30.84
C PHE A 76 30.50 13.40 30.88
N VAL A 77 29.81 14.41 30.42
CA VAL A 77 28.38 14.39 30.27
C VAL A 77 28.07 14.37 28.78
N PHE A 78 27.26 13.42 28.32
CA PHE A 78 27.05 13.12 26.91
C PHE A 78 25.69 13.56 26.39
N ASP A 79 25.68 13.91 25.12
CA ASP A 79 24.44 14.16 24.39
C ASP A 79 23.77 12.85 24.03
N SER A 80 22.61 12.59 24.62
CA SER A 80 21.81 11.36 24.40
C SER A 80 21.22 11.23 23.02
N THR A 81 21.40 12.18 22.12
CA THR A 81 20.78 12.17 20.78
C THR A 81 21.73 11.67 19.68
N LYS A 82 23.00 11.46 19.93
CA LYS A 82 24.00 11.28 18.86
C LYS A 82 24.68 9.92 18.73
N ALA A 83 24.60 9.02 19.69
CA ALA A 83 25.10 7.65 19.54
C ALA A 83 24.59 6.69 20.64
N LYS A 84 24.67 5.39 20.44
CA LYS A 84 24.21 4.38 21.40
C LYS A 84 25.27 4.12 22.46
N ALA A 85 24.88 4.05 23.74
CA ALA A 85 25.78 3.79 24.87
C ALA A 85 26.59 2.49 24.71
N GLU A 86 25.97 1.46 24.16
CA GLU A 86 26.58 0.15 23.94
C GLU A 86 27.77 0.21 22.99
N ASP A 87 27.72 1.05 21.95
CA ASP A 87 28.80 1.21 20.97
C ASP A 87 30.01 1.87 21.60
N ALA A 88 29.79 2.82 22.53
CA ALA A 88 30.85 3.50 23.24
C ALA A 88 31.50 2.62 24.28
N ILE A 89 30.71 1.92 25.09
CA ILE A 89 31.23 0.99 26.10
C ILE A 89 32.09 -0.08 25.40
N SER A 90 31.60 -0.68 24.32
CA SER A 90 32.32 -1.69 23.55
C SER A 90 33.66 -1.16 22.97
N TYR A 91 33.65 0.10 22.49
CA TYR A 91 34.89 0.69 21.97
C TYR A 91 35.89 1.00 23.09
N LEU A 92 35.43 1.57 24.21
CA LEU A 92 36.28 1.89 25.37
C LEU A 92 36.90 0.64 25.98
N GLU A 93 36.13 -0.44 26.07
CA GLU A 93 36.65 -1.75 26.49
C GLU A 93 37.75 -2.26 25.55
N LYS A 94 37.59 -2.10 24.23
CA LYS A 94 38.64 -2.44 23.25
C LYS A 94 39.90 -1.59 23.39
N GLN A 95 39.78 -0.37 23.86
CA GLN A 95 40.90 0.54 24.13
C GLN A 95 41.48 0.34 25.55
N ARG A 96 41.07 -0.71 26.28
CA ARG A 96 41.50 -1.02 27.67
C ARG A 96 41.13 0.06 28.69
N VAL A 97 40.07 0.80 28.46
CA VAL A 97 39.49 1.74 29.41
C VAL A 97 38.54 0.98 30.32
N LEU A 98 38.75 1.11 31.65
CA LEU A 98 37.85 0.48 32.60
C LEU A 98 36.55 1.30 32.70
N VAL A 99 35.45 0.70 32.29
CA VAL A 99 34.12 1.29 32.43
C VAL A 99 33.50 0.76 33.71
N ARG A 100 33.32 1.61 34.70
CA ARG A 100 32.53 1.30 35.90
C ARG A 100 31.16 1.95 35.74
N GLY A 101 30.15 1.14 35.47
CA GLY A 101 28.77 1.58 35.39
C GLY A 101 28.01 1.31 36.67
N LEU A 102 27.18 2.22 37.12
CA LEU A 102 26.01 1.81 37.86
C LEU A 102 25.25 0.82 37.01
N PRO A 103 24.65 -0.25 37.57
CA PRO A 103 23.87 -1.15 36.79
C PRO A 103 22.87 -0.30 35.97
N ILE A 104 23.04 -0.31 34.68
CA ILE A 104 22.03 0.23 33.79
C ILE A 104 20.85 -0.67 34.08
N GLU A 105 19.87 -0.20 34.84
CA GLU A 105 18.55 -0.71 34.65
C GLU A 105 18.25 -0.39 33.20
N LYS A 106 18.56 -1.35 32.33
CA LYS A 106 17.96 -1.34 30.99
C LYS A 106 16.49 -1.10 31.28
N PRO A 107 15.88 -0.02 30.79
CA PRO A 107 14.46 0.07 30.88
C PRO A 107 14.02 -1.27 30.32
N ALA A 108 13.39 -2.09 31.15
CA ALA A 108 13.01 -3.43 30.78
C ALA A 108 12.32 -3.23 29.45
N ASN A 109 12.87 -3.84 28.37
CA ASN A 109 12.25 -3.67 27.06
C ASN A 109 10.77 -3.89 27.30
N PRO A 110 9.91 -2.93 27.00
CA PRO A 110 8.50 -3.09 27.28
C PRO A 110 8.11 -4.44 26.69
N ASN A 111 7.32 -5.22 27.42
CA ASN A 111 6.82 -6.49 26.88
C ASN A 111 6.42 -6.22 25.42
N PRO A 112 6.99 -6.91 24.42
CA PRO A 112 6.69 -6.63 23.02
C PRO A 112 5.19 -6.57 22.74
N GLU A 113 4.40 -7.42 23.39
CA GLU A 113 2.93 -7.39 23.29
C GLU A 113 2.32 -6.10 23.87
N GLN A 114 2.93 -5.50 24.90
CA GLN A 114 2.44 -4.27 25.49
C GLN A 114 2.55 -3.09 24.51
N ILE A 115 3.62 -3.04 23.71
CA ILE A 115 3.79 -2.02 22.65
C ILE A 115 2.59 -2.07 21.70
N PHE A 116 2.26 -3.27 21.21
CA PHE A 116 1.13 -3.46 20.28
C PHE A 116 -0.22 -3.19 20.98
N ALA A 117 -0.37 -3.55 22.25
CA ALA A 117 -1.58 -3.26 23.02
C ALA A 117 -1.81 -1.75 23.17
N ASP A 118 -0.75 -0.98 23.42
CA ASP A 118 -0.81 0.49 23.54
C ASP A 118 -1.11 1.14 22.18
N GLU A 119 -0.52 0.66 21.09
CA GLU A 119 -0.83 1.12 19.74
C GLU A 119 -2.28 0.81 19.35
N LEU A 120 -2.79 -0.38 19.66
CA LEU A 120 -4.19 -0.75 19.42
C LEU A 120 -5.15 0.12 20.25
N LYS A 121 -4.78 0.47 21.48
CA LYS A 121 -5.55 1.40 22.31
C LYS A 121 -5.62 2.79 21.66
N GLN A 122 -4.49 3.31 21.19
CA GLN A 122 -4.44 4.59 20.47
C GLN A 122 -5.31 4.58 19.20
N LEU A 123 -5.26 3.48 18.41
CA LEU A 123 -6.13 3.33 17.24
C LEU A 123 -7.61 3.39 17.60
N LYS A 124 -8.01 2.80 18.75
CA LYS A 124 -9.40 2.87 19.24
C LYS A 124 -9.78 4.29 19.68
N GLU A 125 -8.93 4.98 20.42
CA GLU A 125 -9.12 6.34 20.89
C GLU A 125 -9.24 7.35 19.73
N GLN A 126 -8.49 7.10 18.64
CA GLN A 126 -8.52 7.91 17.41
C GLN A 126 -9.64 7.50 16.44
N ASN A 127 -10.47 6.52 16.78
CA ASN A 127 -11.47 5.92 15.88
C ASN A 127 -10.88 5.35 14.58
N LEU A 128 -9.62 4.92 14.61
CA LEU A 128 -8.93 4.29 13.46
C LEU A 128 -8.90 2.76 13.55
N TYR A 129 -9.40 2.18 14.65
CA TYR A 129 -9.48 0.74 14.82
C TYR A 129 -10.35 0.10 13.74
N ARG A 130 -9.86 -0.98 13.14
CA ARG A 130 -10.55 -1.72 12.09
C ARG A 130 -11.06 -3.05 12.63
N SER A 131 -12.31 -3.39 12.29
CA SER A 131 -12.91 -4.69 12.58
C SER A 131 -13.35 -5.36 11.30
N LEU A 132 -13.24 -6.70 11.26
CA LEU A 132 -13.75 -7.50 10.15
C LEU A 132 -15.26 -7.69 10.30
N ARG A 133 -15.96 -7.70 9.16
CA ARG A 133 -17.37 -8.05 9.07
C ARG A 133 -17.50 -9.41 8.42
N THR A 134 -18.17 -10.33 9.08
CA THR A 134 -18.41 -11.67 8.55
C THR A 134 -19.61 -11.65 7.61
N MET A 135 -19.44 -12.23 6.43
CA MET A 135 -20.50 -12.51 5.47
C MET A 135 -20.84 -14.01 5.58
N ASP A 136 -22.10 -14.32 5.74
CA ASP A 136 -22.58 -15.69 5.99
C ASP A 136 -23.13 -16.34 4.69
N SER A 137 -22.91 -15.70 3.55
CA SER A 137 -23.33 -16.15 2.23
C SER A 137 -22.28 -15.92 1.15
N GLU A 138 -22.56 -16.32 -0.08
CA GLU A 138 -21.75 -15.99 -1.26
C GLU A 138 -21.71 -14.47 -1.51
N GLN A 139 -20.65 -14.02 -2.19
CA GLN A 139 -20.48 -12.62 -2.61
C GLN A 139 -21.34 -12.34 -3.84
N SER A 140 -22.52 -11.74 -3.60
CA SER A 140 -23.46 -11.30 -4.64
C SER A 140 -24.07 -9.95 -4.25
N LYS A 141 -25.03 -9.46 -5.04
CA LYS A 141 -25.72 -8.21 -4.73
C LYS A 141 -26.46 -8.21 -3.39
N TYR A 142 -26.85 -9.37 -2.91
CA TYR A 142 -27.33 -9.57 -1.55
C TYR A 142 -26.42 -10.53 -0.81
N VAL A 143 -26.12 -10.19 0.42
CA VAL A 143 -25.38 -11.06 1.34
C VAL A 143 -26.16 -11.26 2.63
N GLU A 144 -25.88 -12.35 3.31
CA GLU A 144 -26.33 -12.55 4.69
C GLU A 144 -25.26 -12.08 5.66
N MET A 145 -25.66 -11.25 6.62
CA MET A 145 -24.81 -10.73 7.69
C MET A 145 -25.59 -10.77 8.99
N GLN A 146 -25.09 -11.51 9.99
CA GLN A 146 -25.72 -11.60 11.30
C GLN A 146 -27.22 -11.97 11.21
N GLY A 147 -27.57 -12.92 10.35
CA GLY A 147 -28.94 -13.38 10.13
C GLY A 147 -29.86 -12.39 9.39
N ARG A 148 -29.33 -11.35 8.78
CA ARG A 148 -30.10 -10.38 7.98
C ARG A 148 -29.59 -10.32 6.55
N LYS A 149 -30.55 -10.23 5.61
CA LYS A 149 -30.26 -9.99 4.19
C LYS A 149 -29.92 -8.51 3.97
N VAL A 150 -28.77 -8.24 3.37
CA VAL A 150 -28.24 -6.88 3.16
C VAL A 150 -27.92 -6.67 1.68
N LEU A 151 -28.37 -5.55 1.12
CA LEU A 151 -28.02 -5.12 -0.23
C LEU A 151 -26.57 -4.58 -0.22
N MET A 152 -25.75 -5.11 -1.11
CA MET A 152 -24.31 -4.86 -1.16
C MET A 152 -23.97 -3.71 -2.10
N LEU A 153 -23.64 -2.56 -1.55
CA LEU A 153 -23.08 -1.42 -2.30
C LEU A 153 -21.60 -1.14 -1.90
N ALA A 154 -20.91 -2.18 -1.46
CA ALA A 154 -19.52 -2.11 -1.00
C ALA A 154 -18.58 -3.03 -1.78
N SER A 155 -19.13 -4.03 -2.48
CA SER A 155 -18.33 -5.05 -3.15
C SER A 155 -17.74 -4.55 -4.46
N ASN A 156 -16.51 -4.97 -4.74
CA ASN A 156 -15.89 -4.78 -6.06
C ASN A 156 -16.27 -5.89 -7.06
N SER A 157 -17.22 -6.78 -6.75
CA SER A 157 -17.75 -7.80 -7.66
C SER A 157 -18.71 -7.17 -8.69
N TYR A 158 -18.21 -6.22 -9.47
CA TYR A 158 -18.99 -5.33 -10.34
C TYR A 158 -19.96 -6.05 -11.27
N LEU A 159 -19.58 -7.23 -11.77
CA LEU A 159 -20.38 -8.00 -12.73
C LEU A 159 -21.13 -9.18 -12.11
N ASP A 160 -20.98 -9.38 -10.78
CA ASP A 160 -21.57 -10.50 -10.02
C ASP A 160 -21.15 -11.88 -10.52
N LEU A 161 -19.95 -11.99 -11.13
CA LEU A 161 -19.44 -13.23 -11.70
C LEU A 161 -18.99 -14.23 -10.64
N ALA A 162 -18.66 -13.77 -9.42
CA ALA A 162 -18.33 -14.67 -8.30
C ALA A 162 -19.51 -15.58 -7.91
N ALA A 163 -20.74 -15.12 -8.11
CA ALA A 163 -21.96 -15.88 -7.84
C ALA A 163 -22.54 -16.58 -9.08
N ASP A 164 -21.97 -16.36 -10.28
CA ASP A 164 -22.45 -16.99 -11.52
C ASP A 164 -22.30 -18.51 -11.47
N ALA A 165 -23.38 -19.23 -11.75
CA ALA A 165 -23.42 -20.68 -11.67
C ALA A 165 -22.38 -21.37 -12.57
N ARG A 166 -22.09 -20.81 -13.75
CA ARG A 166 -21.10 -21.35 -14.71
C ARG A 166 -19.68 -21.21 -14.17
N VAL A 167 -19.39 -20.10 -13.51
CA VAL A 167 -18.08 -19.83 -12.89
C VAL A 167 -17.88 -20.76 -11.69
N LYS A 168 -18.88 -20.89 -10.83
CA LYS A 168 -18.86 -21.85 -9.70
C LYS A 168 -18.69 -23.28 -10.15
N GLN A 169 -19.42 -23.69 -11.23
CA GLN A 169 -19.32 -25.03 -11.79
C GLN A 169 -17.92 -25.32 -12.32
N ALA A 170 -17.34 -24.38 -13.10
CA ALA A 170 -15.97 -24.53 -13.63
C ALA A 170 -14.93 -24.69 -12.50
N ALA A 171 -15.07 -23.93 -11.43
CA ALA A 171 -14.21 -24.06 -10.25
C ALA A 171 -14.33 -25.44 -9.59
N ALA A 172 -15.56 -25.92 -9.40
CA ALA A 172 -15.82 -27.23 -8.80
C ALA A 172 -15.27 -28.38 -9.64
N GLU A 173 -15.52 -28.38 -10.95
CA GLU A 173 -15.01 -29.38 -11.89
C GLU A 173 -13.47 -29.40 -11.92
N ALA A 174 -12.83 -28.23 -11.94
CA ALA A 174 -11.38 -28.15 -11.89
C ALA A 174 -10.81 -28.70 -10.59
N ALA A 175 -11.44 -28.43 -9.47
CA ALA A 175 -11.02 -29.01 -8.18
C ALA A 175 -11.11 -30.54 -8.16
N LEU A 176 -12.17 -31.11 -8.77
CA LEU A 176 -12.35 -32.56 -8.88
C LEU A 176 -11.35 -33.20 -9.83
N GLN A 177 -11.05 -32.54 -10.95
CA GLN A 177 -10.18 -33.08 -11.98
C GLN A 177 -8.68 -32.89 -11.68
N TRP A 178 -8.28 -31.74 -11.16
CA TRP A 178 -6.89 -31.32 -11.00
C TRP A 178 -6.40 -31.31 -9.55
N GLY A 179 -7.30 -31.51 -8.57
CA GLY A 179 -7.01 -31.44 -7.14
C GLY A 179 -7.27 -30.05 -6.53
N ALA A 180 -7.23 -30.00 -5.19
CA ALA A 180 -7.58 -28.80 -4.42
C ALA A 180 -6.46 -27.77 -4.31
N GLY A 181 -5.21 -28.15 -4.55
CA GLY A 181 -4.04 -27.30 -4.36
C GLY A 181 -3.07 -27.35 -5.53
N SER A 182 -2.03 -26.53 -5.48
CA SER A 182 -1.07 -26.35 -6.57
C SER A 182 0.26 -27.09 -6.38
N GLY A 183 0.63 -27.43 -5.16
CA GLY A 183 1.79 -28.25 -4.81
C GLY A 183 3.16 -27.58 -5.00
N GLY A 184 3.30 -26.47 -5.71
CA GLY A 184 4.58 -25.82 -5.96
C GLY A 184 4.48 -24.46 -6.64
N SER A 185 5.62 -23.81 -6.83
CA SER A 185 5.71 -22.58 -7.63
C SER A 185 5.60 -22.88 -9.13
N ARG A 186 5.27 -21.86 -9.91
CA ARG A 186 5.14 -21.96 -11.38
C ARG A 186 6.40 -22.54 -12.07
N LEU A 187 7.59 -22.23 -11.56
CA LEU A 187 8.86 -22.68 -12.14
C LEU A 187 9.26 -24.10 -11.72
N THR A 188 8.55 -24.73 -10.81
CA THR A 188 8.82 -26.10 -10.36
C THR A 188 7.73 -27.07 -10.82
N THR A 189 6.68 -27.22 -10.04
CA THR A 189 5.60 -28.20 -10.30
C THR A 189 4.22 -27.55 -10.42
N GLY A 190 4.10 -26.24 -10.13
CA GLY A 190 2.83 -25.54 -10.04
C GLY A 190 2.32 -24.95 -11.35
N ASN A 191 3.02 -25.14 -12.51
CA ASN A 191 2.50 -24.71 -13.80
C ASN A 191 1.63 -25.80 -14.41
N THR A 192 0.39 -25.48 -14.73
CA THR A 192 -0.58 -26.41 -15.31
C THR A 192 -1.14 -25.85 -16.62
N ALA A 193 -1.78 -26.70 -17.41
CA ALA A 193 -2.46 -26.28 -18.64
C ALA A 193 -3.55 -25.22 -18.39
N LEU A 194 -4.15 -25.18 -17.20
CA LEU A 194 -5.11 -24.14 -16.82
C LEU A 194 -4.46 -22.75 -16.74
N HIS A 195 -3.22 -22.65 -16.27
CA HIS A 195 -2.48 -21.39 -16.29
C HIS A 195 -2.27 -20.89 -17.71
N GLU A 196 -1.78 -21.79 -18.60
CA GLU A 196 -1.50 -21.43 -19.99
C GLU A 196 -2.77 -21.04 -20.75
N ALA A 197 -3.88 -21.74 -20.49
CA ALA A 197 -5.19 -21.41 -21.07
C ALA A 197 -5.67 -20.04 -20.59
N LEU A 198 -5.59 -19.74 -19.29
CA LEU A 198 -5.97 -18.45 -18.73
C LEU A 198 -5.06 -17.32 -19.24
N GLU A 199 -3.74 -17.52 -19.27
CA GLU A 199 -2.79 -16.53 -19.80
C GLU A 199 -3.03 -16.23 -21.27
N SER A 200 -3.26 -17.27 -22.08
CA SER A 200 -3.64 -17.12 -23.49
C SER A 200 -4.96 -16.35 -23.65
N LYS A 201 -5.97 -16.67 -22.83
CA LYS A 201 -7.27 -15.99 -22.84
C LYS A 201 -7.15 -14.52 -22.45
N LEU A 202 -6.40 -14.20 -21.39
CA LEU A 202 -6.17 -12.83 -20.95
C LEU A 202 -5.39 -12.00 -21.98
N ALA A 203 -4.36 -12.59 -22.61
CA ALA A 203 -3.64 -11.93 -23.69
C ALA A 203 -4.56 -11.58 -24.86
N HIS A 204 -5.42 -12.52 -25.26
CA HIS A 204 -6.43 -12.30 -26.32
C HIS A 204 -7.43 -11.21 -25.89
N PHE A 205 -8.02 -11.34 -24.72
CA PHE A 205 -8.99 -10.41 -24.16
C PHE A 205 -8.45 -8.97 -24.07
N LYS A 206 -7.19 -8.82 -23.68
CA LYS A 206 -6.53 -7.51 -23.59
C LYS A 206 -5.88 -7.07 -24.91
N GLY A 207 -5.86 -7.90 -25.95
CA GLY A 207 -5.26 -7.61 -27.25
C GLY A 207 -3.74 -7.40 -27.14
N THR A 208 -3.04 -8.19 -26.34
CA THR A 208 -1.59 -8.16 -26.16
C THR A 208 -0.94 -9.46 -26.64
N GLU A 209 0.39 -9.47 -26.80
CA GLU A 209 1.09 -10.65 -27.30
C GLU A 209 1.15 -11.79 -26.28
N ALA A 210 1.17 -11.48 -24.99
CA ALA A 210 1.26 -12.47 -23.92
C ALA A 210 0.69 -11.92 -22.60
N ALA A 211 0.43 -12.86 -21.67
CA ALA A 211 0.04 -12.54 -20.30
C ALA A 211 0.80 -13.42 -19.31
N LEU A 212 0.83 -12.98 -18.04
CA LEU A 212 1.37 -13.71 -16.90
C LEU A 212 0.44 -13.54 -15.71
N VAL A 213 0.06 -14.66 -15.07
CA VAL A 213 -0.84 -14.66 -13.92
C VAL A 213 -0.05 -14.70 -12.62
N PHE A 214 -0.49 -13.91 -11.64
CA PHE A 214 0.02 -13.80 -10.27
C PHE A 214 -1.07 -14.17 -9.26
N ASN A 215 -0.70 -14.57 -8.05
CA ASN A 215 -1.68 -15.01 -7.05
C ASN A 215 -2.66 -13.92 -6.62
N THR A 216 -2.24 -12.65 -6.62
CA THR A 216 -3.12 -11.50 -6.32
C THR A 216 -2.74 -10.30 -7.18
N GLY A 217 -3.65 -9.33 -7.32
CA GLY A 217 -3.33 -8.05 -7.96
C GLY A 217 -2.21 -7.30 -7.23
N TYR A 218 -2.18 -7.38 -5.88
CA TYR A 218 -1.09 -6.81 -5.08
C TYR A 218 0.27 -7.40 -5.46
N MET A 219 0.36 -8.73 -5.56
CA MET A 219 1.60 -9.43 -5.96
C MET A 219 1.99 -9.14 -7.41
N ALA A 220 1.01 -8.90 -8.29
CA ALA A 220 1.28 -8.49 -9.67
C ALA A 220 1.96 -7.12 -9.71
N ASN A 221 1.41 -6.09 -9.07
CA ASN A 221 2.03 -4.77 -9.00
C ASN A 221 3.44 -4.81 -8.41
N VAL A 222 3.58 -5.44 -7.23
CA VAL A 222 4.88 -5.58 -6.57
C VAL A 222 5.88 -6.31 -7.46
N GLY A 223 5.46 -7.40 -8.11
CA GLY A 223 6.33 -8.21 -8.98
C GLY A 223 6.74 -7.49 -10.24
N ILE A 224 5.79 -6.87 -10.95
CA ILE A 224 6.04 -6.16 -12.20
C ILE A 224 6.99 -4.97 -11.96
N ILE A 225 6.64 -4.09 -11.03
CA ILE A 225 7.39 -2.84 -10.81
C ILE A 225 8.79 -3.14 -10.29
N SER A 226 8.92 -4.02 -9.30
CA SER A 226 10.24 -4.37 -8.74
C SER A 226 11.12 -5.22 -9.67
N ALA A 227 10.53 -5.86 -10.69
CA ALA A 227 11.30 -6.54 -11.72
C ALA A 227 11.79 -5.60 -12.81
N LEU A 228 10.93 -4.66 -13.24
CA LEU A 228 11.23 -3.73 -14.34
C LEU A 228 12.13 -2.57 -13.92
N CYS A 229 12.11 -2.19 -12.65
CA CYS A 229 12.87 -1.06 -12.11
C CYS A 229 13.91 -1.49 -11.08
N ASN A 230 14.97 -0.71 -10.97
CA ASN A 230 16.05 -0.89 -10.00
C ASN A 230 16.57 0.48 -9.51
N SER A 231 17.66 0.51 -8.74
CA SER A 231 18.25 1.74 -8.19
C SER A 231 18.71 2.77 -9.23
N GLU A 232 18.85 2.38 -10.50
CA GLU A 232 19.23 3.27 -11.61
C GLU A 232 17.99 3.80 -12.36
N SER A 233 16.81 3.33 -11.98
CA SER A 233 15.54 3.68 -12.63
C SER A 233 14.85 4.87 -11.94
N VAL A 234 13.95 5.52 -12.68
CA VAL A 234 13.01 6.51 -12.16
C VAL A 234 11.59 6.01 -12.38
N ILE A 235 10.75 6.09 -11.35
CA ILE A 235 9.34 5.77 -11.42
C ILE A 235 8.56 7.06 -11.23
N PHE A 236 7.77 7.45 -12.23
CA PHE A 236 6.80 8.54 -12.16
C PHE A 236 5.44 7.94 -11.78
N SER A 237 4.99 8.26 -10.57
CA SER A 237 3.79 7.66 -9.96
C SER A 237 2.74 8.72 -9.67
N ASP A 238 1.49 8.46 -10.06
CA ASP A 238 0.36 9.30 -9.64
C ASP A 238 0.25 9.30 -8.09
N GLU A 239 -0.11 10.45 -7.50
CA GLU A 239 -0.19 10.59 -6.04
C GLU A 239 -1.30 9.75 -5.40
N TYR A 240 -2.33 9.34 -6.17
CA TYR A 240 -3.45 8.53 -5.70
C TYR A 240 -3.33 7.05 -6.06
N ASN A 241 -2.19 6.63 -6.60
CA ASN A 241 -1.95 5.24 -6.93
C ASN A 241 -2.18 4.29 -5.74
N HIS A 242 -2.66 3.10 -6.06
CA HIS A 242 -2.90 2.04 -5.09
C HIS A 242 -1.64 1.68 -4.30
N ALA A 243 -1.81 1.30 -3.03
CA ALA A 243 -0.73 0.95 -2.11
C ALA A 243 0.25 -0.10 -2.67
N SER A 244 -0.23 -1.07 -3.46
CA SER A 244 0.62 -2.09 -4.09
C SER A 244 1.59 -1.52 -5.13
N ILE A 245 1.20 -0.45 -5.84
CA ILE A 245 2.08 0.29 -6.77
C ILE A 245 3.16 1.01 -5.97
N ILE A 246 2.77 1.69 -4.89
CA ILE A 246 3.70 2.39 -3.99
C ILE A 246 4.71 1.40 -3.38
N ASP A 247 4.25 0.25 -2.91
CA ASP A 247 5.12 -0.76 -2.30
C ASP A 247 6.02 -1.44 -3.33
N GLY A 248 5.52 -1.71 -4.55
CA GLY A 248 6.33 -2.19 -5.66
C GLY A 248 7.43 -1.19 -6.06
N ALA A 249 7.08 0.10 -6.09
CA ALA A 249 8.03 1.17 -6.36
C ALA A 249 9.12 1.25 -5.28
N ARG A 250 8.75 1.19 -4.00
CA ARG A 250 9.72 1.17 -2.88
C ARG A 250 10.64 -0.04 -2.92
N LEU A 251 10.11 -1.22 -3.19
CA LEU A 251 10.87 -2.47 -3.27
C LEU A 251 11.87 -2.48 -4.45
N SER A 252 11.58 -1.78 -5.53
CA SER A 252 12.48 -1.64 -6.68
C SER A 252 13.77 -0.89 -6.35
N LYS A 253 13.75 -0.05 -5.28
CA LYS A 253 14.82 0.90 -4.91
C LYS A 253 15.04 2.00 -5.95
N ALA A 254 14.14 2.17 -6.91
CA ALA A 254 14.18 3.24 -7.89
C ALA A 254 13.92 4.60 -7.22
N ARG A 255 14.36 5.67 -7.88
CA ARG A 255 13.94 7.01 -7.52
C ARG A 255 12.46 7.19 -7.85
N ILE A 256 11.64 7.46 -6.84
CA ILE A 256 10.20 7.68 -7.01
C ILE A 256 9.95 9.18 -7.13
N VAL A 257 9.26 9.57 -8.19
CA VAL A 257 8.83 10.95 -8.47
C VAL A 257 7.29 10.93 -8.53
N VAL A 258 6.67 11.47 -7.51
CA VAL A 258 5.20 11.54 -7.44
C VAL A 258 4.73 12.78 -8.20
N TYR A 259 3.78 12.61 -9.13
CA TYR A 259 3.12 13.72 -9.82
C TYR A 259 1.68 13.87 -9.29
N LYS A 260 1.15 15.10 -9.47
CA LYS A 260 -0.20 15.44 -9.04
C LYS A 260 -1.22 14.57 -9.76
N HIS A 261 -2.25 14.19 -9.03
CA HIS A 261 -3.28 13.31 -9.52
C HIS A 261 -3.83 13.72 -10.88
N ASN A 262 -3.68 12.80 -11.85
CA ASN A 262 -4.15 12.92 -13.24
C ASN A 262 -3.72 14.22 -13.97
N ASP A 263 -2.64 14.88 -13.50
CA ASP A 263 -2.09 16.11 -14.05
C ASP A 263 -0.92 15.80 -15.00
N MET A 264 -1.21 15.70 -16.29
CA MET A 264 -0.22 15.37 -17.31
C MET A 264 0.80 16.50 -17.54
N GLN A 265 0.47 17.74 -17.18
CA GLN A 265 1.42 18.87 -17.24
C GLN A 265 2.45 18.77 -16.11
N ASP A 266 2.00 18.45 -14.89
CA ASP A 266 2.90 18.22 -13.76
C ASP A 266 3.77 16.97 -14.00
N LEU A 267 3.20 15.90 -14.60
CA LEU A 267 3.96 14.72 -15.01
C LEU A 267 5.08 15.10 -16.00
N GLU A 268 4.76 15.83 -17.06
CA GLU A 268 5.76 16.24 -18.07
C GLU A 268 6.85 17.13 -17.45
N ALA A 269 6.47 18.11 -16.62
CA ALA A 269 7.44 18.95 -15.93
C ALA A 269 8.41 18.14 -15.05
N LYS A 270 7.91 17.10 -14.38
CA LYS A 270 8.71 16.19 -13.54
C LYS A 270 9.62 15.28 -14.36
N ILE A 271 9.15 14.79 -15.51
CA ILE A 271 9.98 14.02 -16.44
C ILE A 271 11.17 14.88 -16.91
N LEU A 272 10.91 16.11 -17.34
CA LEU A 272 11.95 17.05 -17.78
C LEU A 272 12.96 17.40 -16.66
N ALA A 273 12.47 17.54 -15.44
CA ALA A 273 13.31 17.84 -14.27
C ALA A 273 14.09 16.61 -13.74
N THR A 274 13.78 15.40 -14.23
CA THR A 274 14.38 14.16 -13.74
C THR A 274 14.80 13.25 -14.89
N PRO A 275 15.81 13.61 -15.65
CA PRO A 275 16.29 12.80 -16.77
C PRO A 275 16.78 11.43 -16.27
N CYS A 276 16.44 10.38 -17.01
CA CYS A 276 16.82 9.00 -16.71
C CYS A 276 17.01 8.20 -17.99
N SER A 277 17.86 7.19 -17.93
CA SER A 277 18.05 6.22 -19.04
C SER A 277 17.06 5.05 -18.96
N ARG A 278 16.39 4.86 -17.83
CA ARG A 278 15.38 3.83 -17.59
C ARG A 278 14.28 4.40 -16.70
N GLY A 279 13.08 4.46 -17.22
CA GLY A 279 11.95 5.04 -16.47
C GLY A 279 10.66 4.29 -16.70
N LEU A 280 9.76 4.41 -15.73
CA LEU A 280 8.42 3.86 -15.74
C LEU A 280 7.43 4.96 -15.33
N ILE A 281 6.41 5.19 -16.15
CA ILE A 281 5.21 5.94 -15.75
C ILE A 281 4.18 4.92 -15.32
N VAL A 282 3.61 5.07 -14.12
CA VAL A 282 2.61 4.13 -13.59
C VAL A 282 1.42 4.88 -12.98
N SER A 283 0.22 4.41 -13.32
CA SER A 283 -1.04 4.95 -12.81
C SER A 283 -2.10 3.86 -12.67
N ASP A 284 -3.02 4.03 -11.70
CA ASP A 284 -4.31 3.35 -11.74
C ASP A 284 -5.10 3.84 -12.98
N ALA A 285 -5.87 2.95 -13.60
CA ALA A 285 -6.77 3.27 -14.70
C ALA A 285 -8.05 3.95 -14.21
N VAL A 286 -8.61 3.39 -13.13
CA VAL A 286 -9.75 3.91 -12.39
C VAL A 286 -9.36 3.96 -10.92
N PHE A 287 -9.43 5.13 -10.34
CA PHE A 287 -8.98 5.36 -8.96
C PHE A 287 -10.01 4.86 -7.95
N SER A 288 -9.56 4.02 -7.03
CA SER A 288 -10.43 3.20 -6.19
C SER A 288 -11.32 3.96 -5.20
N MET A 289 -10.97 5.22 -4.87
CA MET A 289 -11.70 6.04 -3.89
C MET A 289 -12.53 7.14 -4.53
N ASP A 290 -12.21 7.55 -5.73
CA ASP A 290 -12.84 8.67 -6.45
C ASP A 290 -13.61 8.23 -7.69
N GLY A 291 -13.25 7.09 -8.28
CA GLY A 291 -13.95 6.52 -9.44
C GLY A 291 -13.62 7.21 -10.76
N ASP A 292 -12.72 8.17 -10.77
CA ASP A 292 -12.28 8.88 -11.97
C ASP A 292 -11.33 8.02 -12.82
N ILE A 293 -11.16 8.42 -14.08
CA ILE A 293 -10.42 7.68 -15.10
C ILE A 293 -9.15 8.45 -15.46
N VAL A 294 -8.03 7.75 -15.59
CA VAL A 294 -6.74 8.30 -16.04
C VAL A 294 -6.84 8.85 -17.47
N ASP A 295 -6.15 9.93 -17.76
CA ASP A 295 -5.95 10.40 -19.14
C ASP A 295 -4.92 9.49 -19.86
N LEU A 296 -5.36 8.29 -20.26
CA LEU A 296 -4.51 7.31 -20.92
C LEU A 296 -3.84 7.85 -22.20
N PRO A 297 -4.54 8.56 -23.10
CA PRO A 297 -3.92 9.08 -24.31
C PRO A 297 -2.73 10.00 -24.02
N ALA A 298 -2.89 10.95 -23.10
CA ALA A 298 -1.83 11.88 -22.76
C ALA A 298 -0.67 11.19 -22.02
N LEU A 299 -0.98 10.25 -21.11
CA LEU A 299 0.04 9.48 -20.41
C LEU A 299 0.90 8.65 -21.36
N VAL A 300 0.28 7.92 -22.29
CA VAL A 300 0.98 7.10 -23.29
C VAL A 300 1.80 7.98 -24.24
N ALA A 301 1.26 9.14 -24.64
CA ALA A 301 2.00 10.09 -25.48
C ALA A 301 3.28 10.61 -24.80
N LEU A 302 3.23 10.87 -23.49
CA LEU A 302 4.42 11.25 -22.71
C LEU A 302 5.42 10.08 -22.62
N GLY A 303 4.95 8.85 -22.40
CA GLY A 303 5.80 7.65 -22.41
C GLY A 303 6.56 7.51 -23.73
N GLN A 304 5.86 7.64 -24.86
CA GLN A 304 6.46 7.58 -26.19
C GLN A 304 7.44 8.72 -26.44
N LYS A 305 7.05 9.95 -26.10
CA LYS A 305 7.86 11.16 -26.30
C LYS A 305 9.20 11.10 -25.58
N TYR A 306 9.22 10.52 -24.36
CA TYR A 306 10.41 10.49 -23.50
C TYR A 306 11.04 9.10 -23.40
N HIS A 307 10.59 8.12 -24.19
CA HIS A 307 11.07 6.75 -24.21
C HIS A 307 11.02 6.06 -22.84
N LEU A 308 9.91 6.26 -22.11
CA LEU A 308 9.62 5.67 -20.83
C LEU A 308 8.60 4.55 -20.99
N LEU A 309 8.76 3.45 -20.23
CA LEU A 309 7.70 2.44 -20.15
C LEU A 309 6.45 3.02 -19.48
N THR A 310 5.30 2.56 -19.93
CA THR A 310 4.00 2.93 -19.38
C THR A 310 3.29 1.70 -18.83
N MET A 311 2.79 1.80 -17.60
CA MET A 311 2.03 0.74 -16.92
C MET A 311 0.73 1.31 -16.38
N ILE A 312 -0.38 0.63 -16.64
CA ILE A 312 -1.71 0.99 -16.15
C ILE A 312 -2.30 -0.17 -15.35
N ASP A 313 -2.76 0.13 -14.13
CA ASP A 313 -3.47 -0.83 -13.28
C ASP A 313 -4.98 -0.76 -13.56
N GLU A 314 -5.51 -1.76 -14.24
CA GLU A 314 -6.91 -1.88 -14.63
C GLU A 314 -7.77 -2.64 -13.59
N ALA A 315 -7.33 -2.75 -12.36
CA ALA A 315 -8.06 -3.52 -11.34
C ALA A 315 -9.51 -3.05 -11.14
N HIS A 316 -9.79 -1.77 -11.37
CA HIS A 316 -11.15 -1.21 -11.34
C HIS A 316 -11.71 -0.83 -12.72
N ALA A 317 -10.98 -1.11 -13.80
CA ALA A 317 -11.37 -0.80 -15.17
C ALA A 317 -11.89 -2.01 -15.96
N THR A 318 -11.23 -3.16 -15.83
CA THR A 318 -11.62 -4.42 -16.47
C THR A 318 -13.01 -4.83 -16.02
N GLY A 319 -13.93 -5.05 -16.97
CA GLY A 319 -15.34 -5.36 -16.73
C GLY A 319 -16.20 -4.15 -16.34
N VAL A 320 -15.61 -2.95 -16.21
CA VAL A 320 -16.32 -1.76 -15.69
C VAL A 320 -16.45 -0.67 -16.75
N ILE A 321 -15.38 -0.37 -17.49
CA ILE A 321 -15.37 0.66 -18.51
C ILE A 321 -15.08 0.06 -19.90
N GLY A 322 -15.41 0.84 -20.93
CA GLY A 322 -15.44 0.39 -22.32
C GLY A 322 -16.79 -0.22 -22.69
N PRO A 323 -17.21 -0.14 -23.97
CA PRO A 323 -18.51 -0.61 -24.45
C PRO A 323 -18.82 -2.09 -24.15
N THR A 324 -17.79 -2.93 -24.07
CA THR A 324 -17.92 -4.37 -23.80
C THR A 324 -17.17 -4.82 -22.55
N GLY A 325 -16.60 -3.86 -21.78
CA GLY A 325 -15.90 -4.14 -20.52
C GLY A 325 -14.46 -4.59 -20.67
N HIS A 326 -13.83 -4.35 -21.81
CA HIS A 326 -12.40 -4.69 -21.99
C HIS A 326 -11.45 -3.72 -21.23
N GLY A 327 -11.98 -2.65 -20.66
CA GLY A 327 -11.23 -1.72 -19.82
C GLY A 327 -10.77 -0.47 -20.55
N THR A 328 -9.65 0.08 -20.09
CA THR A 328 -9.22 1.44 -20.42
C THR A 328 -8.88 1.63 -21.91
N VAL A 329 -8.21 0.67 -22.52
CA VAL A 329 -7.86 0.75 -23.95
C VAL A 329 -9.10 0.81 -24.83
N GLU A 330 -10.10 -0.02 -24.54
CA GLU A 330 -11.38 0.01 -25.23
C GLU A 330 -12.16 1.31 -24.97
N HIS A 331 -12.13 1.81 -23.73
CA HIS A 331 -12.77 3.07 -23.35
C HIS A 331 -12.29 4.25 -24.22
N PHE A 332 -11.00 4.27 -24.56
CA PHE A 332 -10.41 5.26 -25.48
C PHE A 332 -10.40 4.80 -26.95
N GLY A 333 -11.33 3.94 -27.32
CA GLY A 333 -11.57 3.54 -28.72
C GLY A 333 -10.46 2.70 -29.34
N ASN A 334 -9.65 2.01 -28.57
CA ASN A 334 -8.51 1.20 -29.01
C ASN A 334 -7.43 1.98 -29.78
N THR A 335 -7.36 3.30 -29.59
CA THR A 335 -6.44 4.18 -30.32
C THR A 335 -5.05 4.26 -29.66
N VAL A 336 -4.97 4.00 -28.38
CA VAL A 336 -3.75 4.07 -27.59
C VAL A 336 -3.65 2.85 -26.66
N ARG A 337 -2.42 2.40 -26.42
CA ARG A 337 -2.15 1.25 -25.54
C ARG A 337 -0.86 1.51 -24.73
N PRO A 338 -0.88 1.29 -23.40
CA PRO A 338 0.34 1.30 -22.60
C PRO A 338 1.16 0.04 -22.86
N ASP A 339 2.43 0.04 -22.46
CA ASP A 339 3.32 -1.12 -22.61
C ASP A 339 2.90 -2.29 -21.73
N ILE A 340 2.34 -2.01 -20.55
CA ILE A 340 1.89 -3.01 -19.59
C ILE A 340 0.48 -2.66 -19.11
N LEU A 341 -0.44 -3.60 -19.30
CA LEU A 341 -1.73 -3.63 -18.64
C LEU A 341 -1.65 -4.62 -17.47
N MET A 342 -1.74 -4.12 -16.27
CA MET A 342 -1.91 -4.92 -15.06
C MET A 342 -3.40 -4.96 -14.72
N GLY A 343 -3.89 -6.06 -14.17
CA GLY A 343 -5.25 -6.16 -13.67
C GLY A 343 -5.42 -7.20 -12.58
N THR A 344 -6.63 -7.30 -12.06
CA THR A 344 -7.00 -8.31 -11.06
C THR A 344 -8.11 -9.22 -11.55
N LEU A 345 -8.08 -10.47 -11.12
CA LEU A 345 -9.14 -11.46 -11.33
C LEU A 345 -10.18 -11.42 -10.20
N SER A 346 -9.92 -10.69 -9.11
CA SER A 346 -10.68 -10.77 -7.86
C SER A 346 -11.81 -9.75 -7.73
N LYS A 347 -12.05 -8.94 -8.75
CA LYS A 347 -13.13 -7.93 -8.75
C LYS A 347 -14.21 -8.30 -9.78
N ALA A 348 -14.25 -7.62 -10.91
CA ALA A 348 -15.25 -7.89 -11.94
C ALA A 348 -15.24 -9.34 -12.46
N LEU A 349 -14.07 -9.98 -12.52
CA LEU A 349 -13.92 -11.37 -12.96
C LEU A 349 -14.21 -12.41 -11.87
N GLY A 350 -14.57 -12.01 -10.66
CA GLY A 350 -15.17 -12.85 -9.64
C GLY A 350 -14.37 -14.07 -9.16
N ALA A 351 -13.03 -14.07 -9.37
CA ALA A 351 -12.13 -15.14 -8.94
C ALA A 351 -11.08 -14.61 -7.95
N GLU A 352 -9.86 -15.13 -7.96
CA GLU A 352 -8.74 -14.58 -7.22
C GLU A 352 -7.50 -14.54 -8.11
N GLY A 353 -6.72 -13.47 -8.02
CA GLY A 353 -5.47 -13.33 -8.74
C GLY A 353 -5.21 -11.94 -9.28
N GLY A 354 -4.04 -11.80 -9.91
CA GLY A 354 -3.67 -10.66 -10.71
C GLY A 354 -3.02 -11.12 -12.01
N TYR A 355 -2.87 -10.22 -12.96
CA TYR A 355 -2.21 -10.52 -14.22
C TYR A 355 -1.45 -9.31 -14.77
N ALA A 356 -0.45 -9.60 -15.59
CA ALA A 356 0.20 -8.66 -16.47
C ALA A 356 -0.07 -9.07 -17.92
N CYS A 357 -0.45 -8.12 -18.77
CA CYS A 357 -0.59 -8.28 -20.21
C CYS A 357 0.35 -7.30 -20.92
N ALA A 358 1.24 -7.79 -21.79
CA ALA A 358 2.27 -6.98 -22.43
C ALA A 358 2.84 -7.70 -23.69
N SER A 359 3.93 -7.16 -24.23
CA SER A 359 4.73 -7.84 -25.24
C SER A 359 5.33 -9.16 -24.70
N LYS A 360 5.62 -10.10 -25.58
CA LYS A 360 6.30 -11.37 -25.21
C LYS A 360 7.59 -11.13 -24.47
N VAL A 361 8.37 -10.12 -24.88
CA VAL A 361 9.65 -9.79 -24.26
C VAL A 361 9.49 -9.37 -22.80
N ILE A 362 8.51 -8.50 -22.50
CA ILE A 362 8.21 -8.06 -21.14
C ILE A 362 7.73 -9.25 -20.31
N ILE A 363 6.79 -10.03 -20.81
CA ILE A 363 6.26 -11.20 -20.09
C ILE A 363 7.35 -12.24 -19.81
N GLU A 364 8.21 -12.53 -20.75
CA GLU A 364 9.33 -13.45 -20.56
C GLU A 364 10.33 -12.91 -19.52
N TYR A 365 10.59 -11.60 -19.55
CA TYR A 365 11.40 -10.95 -18.54
C TYR A 365 10.79 -11.07 -17.14
N LEU A 366 9.47 -10.84 -16.99
CA LEU A 366 8.76 -10.97 -15.72
C LEU A 366 8.82 -12.40 -15.17
N LYS A 367 8.65 -13.42 -16.00
CA LYS A 367 8.81 -14.84 -15.60
C LYS A 367 10.17 -15.12 -14.94
N ASN A 368 11.21 -14.42 -15.38
CA ASN A 368 12.58 -14.62 -14.93
C ASN A 368 13.02 -13.66 -13.81
N LYS A 369 12.27 -12.58 -13.52
CA LYS A 369 12.69 -11.53 -12.59
C LYS A 369 11.66 -11.17 -11.52
N ALA A 370 10.37 -11.37 -11.76
CA ALA A 370 9.32 -11.00 -10.79
C ALA A 370 9.34 -11.93 -9.59
N ARG A 371 9.87 -11.47 -8.47
CA ARG A 371 10.04 -12.28 -7.26
C ARG A 371 8.72 -12.79 -6.68
N SER A 372 7.66 -11.99 -6.72
CA SER A 372 6.33 -12.40 -6.26
C SER A 372 5.70 -13.49 -7.13
N PHE A 373 6.20 -13.70 -8.36
CA PHE A 373 5.85 -14.82 -9.22
C PHE A 373 6.76 -16.04 -8.95
N ILE A 374 8.09 -15.83 -8.96
CA ILE A 374 9.09 -16.90 -8.87
C ILE A 374 8.98 -17.68 -7.55
N PHE A 375 8.81 -16.96 -6.44
CA PHE A 375 8.88 -17.52 -5.09
C PHE A 375 7.51 -17.75 -4.44
N ALA A 376 6.42 -17.57 -5.20
CA ALA A 376 5.08 -17.89 -4.73
C ALA A 376 4.65 -19.29 -5.16
N THR A 377 4.01 -20.03 -4.28
CA THR A 377 3.23 -21.21 -4.66
C THR A 377 2.11 -20.77 -5.60
N SER A 378 1.86 -21.48 -6.67
CA SER A 378 0.90 -21.07 -7.70
C SER A 378 -0.55 -21.15 -7.24
N GLN A 379 -1.45 -20.56 -8.01
CA GLN A 379 -2.89 -20.59 -7.76
C GLN A 379 -3.46 -22.01 -7.87
N THR A 380 -4.60 -22.24 -7.22
CA THR A 380 -5.31 -23.52 -7.28
C THR A 380 -6.01 -23.71 -8.62
N PRO A 381 -6.22 -24.95 -9.07
CA PRO A 381 -6.98 -25.22 -10.30
C PRO A 381 -8.39 -24.62 -10.31
N ALA A 382 -9.07 -24.66 -9.19
CA ALA A 382 -10.39 -24.05 -9.04
C ALA A 382 -10.40 -22.55 -9.34
N THR A 383 -9.42 -21.83 -8.80
CA THR A 383 -9.25 -20.38 -9.01
C THR A 383 -8.99 -20.05 -10.48
N LEU A 384 -8.11 -20.82 -11.13
CA LEU A 384 -7.75 -20.63 -12.54
C LEU A 384 -8.94 -20.86 -13.46
N ALA A 385 -9.68 -21.95 -13.24
CA ALA A 385 -10.85 -22.29 -14.04
C ALA A 385 -11.99 -21.28 -13.83
N ALA A 386 -12.18 -20.80 -12.60
CA ALA A 386 -13.13 -19.73 -12.32
C ALA A 386 -12.78 -18.44 -13.10
N ALA A 387 -11.52 -18.01 -13.05
CA ALA A 387 -11.07 -16.83 -13.77
C ALA A 387 -11.18 -16.96 -15.28
N LEU A 388 -10.82 -18.12 -15.83
CA LEU A 388 -10.93 -18.42 -17.24
C LEU A 388 -12.42 -18.34 -17.68
N ARG A 389 -13.32 -19.04 -16.97
CA ARG A 389 -14.73 -19.05 -17.29
C ARG A 389 -15.38 -17.68 -17.11
N ALA A 390 -15.00 -16.93 -16.09
CA ALA A 390 -15.49 -15.57 -15.88
C ALA A 390 -15.11 -14.64 -17.05
N THR A 391 -13.88 -14.76 -17.56
CA THR A 391 -13.43 -13.99 -18.73
C THR A 391 -14.23 -14.35 -19.97
N GLU A 392 -14.49 -15.65 -20.18
CA GLU A 392 -15.35 -16.12 -21.29
C GLU A 392 -16.78 -15.60 -21.16
N VAL A 393 -17.39 -15.66 -19.97
CA VAL A 393 -18.75 -15.15 -19.71
C VAL A 393 -18.82 -13.65 -20.01
N LEU A 394 -17.81 -12.87 -19.66
CA LEU A 394 -17.80 -11.44 -19.98
C LEU A 394 -17.79 -11.20 -21.51
N GLU A 395 -17.03 -11.97 -22.27
CA GLU A 395 -17.02 -11.87 -23.73
C GLU A 395 -18.34 -12.36 -24.38
N GLU A 396 -18.93 -13.42 -23.82
CA GLU A 396 -20.23 -13.95 -24.27
C GLU A 396 -21.39 -13.00 -23.95
N GLU A 397 -21.28 -12.25 -22.84
CA GLU A 397 -22.33 -11.38 -22.29
C GLU A 397 -21.84 -9.94 -22.04
N PRO A 398 -21.43 -9.20 -23.08
CA PRO A 398 -20.94 -7.82 -22.92
C PRO A 398 -22.01 -6.87 -22.35
N GLN A 399 -23.29 -7.23 -22.47
CA GLN A 399 -24.40 -6.51 -21.85
C GLN A 399 -24.28 -6.38 -20.33
N ARG A 400 -23.47 -7.22 -19.64
CA ARG A 400 -23.21 -7.06 -18.20
C ARG A 400 -22.48 -5.75 -17.91
N ALA A 401 -21.47 -5.42 -18.71
CA ALA A 401 -20.77 -4.14 -18.58
C ALA A 401 -21.70 -2.96 -18.92
N GLN A 402 -22.54 -3.11 -19.95
CA GLN A 402 -23.52 -2.09 -20.33
C GLN A 402 -24.57 -1.87 -19.23
N ASN A 403 -25.08 -2.95 -18.62
CA ASN A 403 -26.00 -2.86 -17.49
C ASN A 403 -25.36 -2.15 -16.29
N LEU A 404 -24.07 -2.41 -16.04
CA LEU A 404 -23.34 -1.71 -14.99
C LEU A 404 -23.28 -0.21 -15.26
N GLN A 405 -22.94 0.19 -16.47
CA GLN A 405 -22.90 1.60 -16.89
C GLN A 405 -24.29 2.25 -16.82
N HIS A 406 -25.33 1.56 -17.28
CA HIS A 406 -26.70 2.02 -17.11
C HIS A 406 -27.07 2.24 -15.64
N ASN A 407 -26.71 1.30 -14.76
CA ASN A 407 -26.95 1.42 -13.32
C ASN A 407 -26.23 2.64 -12.71
N VAL A 408 -25.04 2.98 -13.20
CA VAL A 408 -24.30 4.19 -12.78
C VAL A 408 -25.10 5.45 -13.11
N GLU A 409 -25.51 5.60 -14.37
CA GLU A 409 -26.29 6.76 -14.82
C GLU A 409 -27.63 6.87 -14.08
N PHE A 410 -28.35 5.74 -13.95
CA PHE A 410 -29.61 5.69 -13.22
C PHE A 410 -29.45 6.13 -11.76
N PHE A 411 -28.43 5.59 -11.06
CA PHE A 411 -28.23 5.86 -9.65
C PHE A 411 -27.79 7.31 -9.39
N LEU A 412 -26.94 7.87 -10.24
CA LEU A 412 -26.56 9.30 -10.14
C LEU A 412 -27.79 10.20 -10.30
N ASN A 413 -28.66 9.91 -11.27
CA ASN A 413 -29.90 10.65 -11.46
C ASN A 413 -30.83 10.51 -10.24
N ALA A 414 -30.95 9.31 -9.67
CA ALA A 414 -31.75 9.07 -8.47
C ALA A 414 -31.19 9.81 -7.24
N LEU A 415 -29.88 9.87 -7.07
CA LEU A 415 -29.21 10.66 -6.00
C LEU A 415 -29.47 12.14 -6.18
N HIS A 416 -29.33 12.67 -7.40
CA HIS A 416 -29.61 14.08 -7.69
C HIS A 416 -31.07 14.46 -7.40
N ALA A 417 -32.03 13.57 -7.71
CA ALA A 417 -33.45 13.77 -7.37
C ALA A 417 -33.68 13.85 -5.85
N GLU A 418 -32.86 13.23 -5.03
CA GLU A 418 -32.90 13.31 -3.56
C GLU A 418 -32.06 14.46 -2.99
N GLY A 419 -31.50 15.33 -3.84
CA GLY A 419 -30.66 16.46 -3.46
C GLY A 419 -29.25 16.06 -3.00
N VAL A 420 -28.77 14.89 -3.43
CA VAL A 420 -27.42 14.41 -3.15
C VAL A 420 -26.54 14.63 -4.37
N GLU A 421 -25.56 15.53 -4.24
CA GLU A 421 -24.57 15.75 -5.28
C GLU A 421 -23.56 14.60 -5.28
N ALA A 422 -23.47 13.91 -6.41
CA ALA A 422 -22.49 12.87 -6.66
C ALA A 422 -22.14 12.84 -8.16
N TYR A 423 -20.91 12.54 -8.46
CA TYR A 423 -20.42 12.36 -9.83
C TYR A 423 -19.44 11.20 -9.88
N SER A 424 -19.56 10.37 -10.90
CA SER A 424 -18.56 9.37 -11.25
C SER A 424 -18.77 8.89 -12.69
N PRO A 425 -17.71 8.70 -13.47
CA PRO A 425 -17.79 8.05 -14.78
C PRO A 425 -17.76 6.52 -14.67
N THR A 426 -17.69 5.95 -13.47
CA THR A 426 -17.53 4.50 -13.26
C THR A 426 -18.46 3.97 -12.17
N ALA A 427 -18.41 2.67 -11.92
CA ALA A 427 -19.20 2.00 -10.88
C ALA A 427 -18.82 2.35 -9.43
N ILE A 428 -17.78 3.14 -9.23
CA ILE A 428 -17.36 3.63 -7.91
C ILE A 428 -17.89 5.07 -7.77
N ILE A 429 -18.86 5.27 -6.90
CA ILE A 429 -19.51 6.57 -6.70
C ILE A 429 -19.17 7.10 -5.30
N PRO A 430 -18.28 8.10 -5.21
CA PRO A 430 -18.00 8.78 -3.95
C PRO A 430 -19.13 9.76 -3.63
N ILE A 431 -19.73 9.63 -2.45
CA ILE A 431 -20.72 10.59 -1.92
C ILE A 431 -20.07 11.33 -0.75
N ILE A 432 -19.63 12.56 -0.98
CA ILE A 432 -18.85 13.34 -0.03
C ILE A 432 -19.74 13.83 1.11
N ILE A 433 -19.46 13.37 2.30
CA ILE A 433 -20.13 13.81 3.53
C ILE A 433 -19.34 14.95 4.19
N GLY A 434 -18.00 14.86 4.18
CA GLY A 434 -17.08 15.83 4.77
C GLY A 434 -16.61 15.42 6.15
N ASP A 435 -17.49 15.45 7.15
CA ASP A 435 -17.19 15.07 8.53
C ASP A 435 -17.18 13.55 8.74
N GLU A 436 -16.16 13.06 9.45
CA GLU A 436 -15.95 11.62 9.66
C GLU A 436 -17.06 10.98 10.52
N LYS A 437 -17.52 11.68 11.55
CA LYS A 437 -18.58 11.18 12.43
C LYS A 437 -19.91 11.08 11.69
N SER A 438 -20.26 12.11 10.93
CA SER A 438 -21.46 12.12 10.09
C SER A 438 -21.43 11.01 9.04
N ALA A 439 -20.28 10.79 8.40
CA ALA A 439 -20.12 9.71 7.43
C ALA A 439 -20.35 8.32 8.05
N LEU A 440 -19.85 8.08 9.27
CA LEU A 440 -20.09 6.84 10.00
C LEU A 440 -21.56 6.68 10.36
N GLN A 441 -22.22 7.74 10.87
CA GLN A 441 -23.64 7.72 11.24
C GLN A 441 -24.54 7.44 10.03
N VAL A 442 -24.22 8.02 8.87
CA VAL A 442 -24.93 7.74 7.62
C VAL A 442 -24.75 6.27 7.21
N ALA A 443 -23.51 5.74 7.25
CA ALA A 443 -23.25 4.34 6.92
C ALA A 443 -23.97 3.36 7.87
N ASP A 444 -24.01 3.67 9.16
CA ASP A 444 -24.70 2.85 10.17
C ASP A 444 -26.22 2.87 9.97
N GLU A 445 -26.80 4.04 9.65
CA GLU A 445 -28.23 4.17 9.32
C GLU A 445 -28.60 3.34 8.08
N LEU A 446 -27.75 3.37 7.04
CA LEU A 446 -27.95 2.55 5.84
C LEU A 446 -27.92 1.06 6.17
N LEU A 447 -26.94 0.63 6.96
CA LEU A 447 -26.81 -0.77 7.38
C LEU A 447 -28.03 -1.21 8.23
N ALA A 448 -28.52 -0.35 9.13
CA ALA A 448 -29.73 -0.61 9.90
C ALA A 448 -30.95 -0.83 9.00
N ASN A 449 -31.00 -0.19 7.84
CA ASN A 449 -32.03 -0.34 6.81
C ASN A 449 -31.69 -1.41 5.74
N GLY A 450 -30.71 -2.27 5.99
CA GLY A 450 -30.39 -3.39 5.11
C GLY A 450 -29.56 -3.02 3.87
N VAL A 451 -28.80 -1.92 3.90
CA VAL A 451 -27.90 -1.49 2.82
C VAL A 451 -26.49 -1.31 3.35
N LEU A 452 -25.52 -1.99 2.76
CA LEU A 452 -24.11 -1.86 3.11
C LEU A 452 -23.39 -0.92 2.14
N ALA A 453 -23.14 0.31 2.58
CA ALA A 453 -22.28 1.29 1.91
C ALA A 453 -21.24 1.81 2.92
N PRO A 454 -19.94 1.52 2.76
CA PRO A 454 -18.94 1.85 3.76
C PRO A 454 -18.60 3.33 3.78
N ALA A 455 -18.40 3.88 4.98
CA ALA A 455 -17.78 5.19 5.16
C ALA A 455 -16.25 5.06 5.02
N ILE A 456 -15.67 5.82 4.10
CA ILE A 456 -14.23 5.98 3.93
C ILE A 456 -13.82 7.30 4.56
N ARG A 457 -12.73 7.27 5.34
CA ARG A 457 -12.24 8.39 6.13
C ARG A 457 -10.72 8.41 6.20
N TYR A 458 -10.16 9.41 6.83
CA TYR A 458 -8.72 9.45 7.12
C TYR A 458 -8.24 8.15 7.81
N PRO A 459 -7.05 7.61 7.48
CA PRO A 459 -6.05 8.14 6.55
C PRO A 459 -6.25 7.73 5.08
N THR A 460 -7.29 6.98 4.74
CA THR A 460 -7.53 6.51 3.35
C THR A 460 -7.85 7.66 2.40
N VAL A 461 -8.53 8.69 2.89
CA VAL A 461 -8.81 9.95 2.20
C VAL A 461 -8.38 11.12 3.09
N ALA A 462 -8.25 12.33 2.53
CA ALA A 462 -7.84 13.51 3.28
C ALA A 462 -8.84 13.85 4.40
N LYS A 463 -8.38 14.50 5.47
CA LYS A 463 -9.26 14.99 6.55
C LYS A 463 -10.29 15.97 5.98
N GLY A 464 -11.54 15.85 6.44
CA GLY A 464 -12.64 16.68 5.96
C GLY A 464 -13.22 16.24 4.62
N THR A 465 -12.79 15.12 4.07
CA THR A 465 -13.31 14.55 2.81
C THR A 465 -13.89 13.15 3.01
N ALA A 466 -14.34 12.84 4.24
CA ALA A 466 -14.99 11.58 4.52
C ALA A 466 -16.23 11.39 3.64
N ARG A 467 -16.40 10.18 3.13
CA ARG A 467 -17.39 9.86 2.11
C ARG A 467 -17.99 8.48 2.29
N LEU A 468 -19.18 8.27 1.75
CA LEU A 468 -19.59 6.92 1.40
C LEU A 468 -18.91 6.52 0.10
N ARG A 469 -18.32 5.33 0.05
CA ARG A 469 -17.82 4.74 -1.19
C ARG A 469 -18.82 3.70 -1.68
N VAL A 470 -19.73 4.13 -2.53
CA VAL A 470 -20.69 3.24 -3.15
C VAL A 470 -20.03 2.52 -4.33
N ALA A 471 -20.21 1.21 -4.42
CA ALA A 471 -19.80 0.38 -5.55
C ALA A 471 -21.05 -0.33 -6.10
N LEU A 472 -21.36 -0.07 -7.37
CA LEU A 472 -22.51 -0.68 -8.03
C LEU A 472 -22.15 -2.02 -8.67
N MET A 473 -23.15 -2.87 -8.83
CA MET A 473 -23.07 -4.15 -9.53
C MET A 473 -24.04 -4.16 -10.72
N ALA A 474 -23.68 -4.89 -11.76
CA ALA A 474 -24.50 -5.05 -12.96
C ALA A 474 -25.88 -5.68 -12.67
N THR A 475 -26.00 -6.40 -11.59
CA THR A 475 -27.20 -7.11 -11.14
C THR A 475 -28.13 -6.29 -10.25
N HIS A 476 -27.73 -5.07 -9.83
CA HIS A 476 -28.64 -4.16 -9.15
C HIS A 476 -29.79 -3.77 -10.06
N THR A 477 -30.99 -3.65 -9.50
CA THR A 477 -32.18 -3.19 -10.21
C THR A 477 -32.44 -1.71 -9.96
N GLU A 478 -33.11 -1.04 -10.89
CA GLU A 478 -33.51 0.36 -10.74
C GLU A 478 -34.34 0.60 -9.46
N ALA A 479 -35.21 -0.36 -9.09
CA ALA A 479 -36.01 -0.27 -7.87
C ALA A 479 -35.13 -0.29 -6.61
N GLU A 480 -34.12 -1.17 -6.54
CA GLU A 480 -33.15 -1.23 -5.43
C GLU A 480 -32.33 0.06 -5.36
N LEU A 481 -31.86 0.56 -6.50
CA LEU A 481 -31.09 1.78 -6.60
C LEU A 481 -31.88 3.03 -6.22
N SER A 482 -33.13 3.13 -6.71
CA SER A 482 -34.04 4.23 -6.34
C SER A 482 -34.33 4.25 -4.85
N GLN A 483 -34.64 3.09 -4.25
CA GLN A 483 -34.87 2.98 -2.81
C GLN A 483 -33.63 3.36 -2.02
N THR A 484 -32.45 2.92 -2.48
CA THR A 484 -31.17 3.25 -1.83
C THR A 484 -30.87 4.74 -1.89
N ALA A 485 -31.09 5.40 -3.03
CA ALA A 485 -30.90 6.84 -3.18
C ALA A 485 -31.76 7.64 -2.17
N LYS A 486 -33.02 7.24 -1.97
CA LYS A 486 -33.92 7.83 -0.96
C LYS A 486 -33.37 7.66 0.45
N LEU A 487 -32.89 6.46 0.80
CA LEU A 487 -32.30 6.18 2.11
C LEU A 487 -31.04 7.04 2.35
N ILE A 488 -30.17 7.14 1.34
CA ILE A 488 -28.95 7.98 1.42
C ILE A 488 -29.34 9.44 1.61
N GLY A 489 -30.27 9.98 0.81
CA GLY A 489 -30.71 11.37 0.93
C GLY A 489 -31.31 11.66 2.31
N ALA A 490 -32.17 10.77 2.82
CA ALA A 490 -32.75 10.91 4.15
C ALA A 490 -31.69 10.86 5.27
N ALA A 491 -30.73 9.93 5.19
CA ALA A 491 -29.64 9.79 6.17
C ALA A 491 -28.71 11.02 6.15
N ILE A 492 -28.37 11.53 4.97
CA ILE A 492 -27.55 12.73 4.82
C ILE A 492 -28.27 13.94 5.45
N ARG A 493 -29.53 14.18 5.13
CA ARG A 493 -30.31 15.27 5.73
C ARG A 493 -30.39 15.17 7.26
N LYS A 494 -30.37 13.96 7.82
CA LYS A 494 -30.43 13.71 9.27
C LYS A 494 -29.09 13.99 9.98
N TYR A 495 -27.97 13.66 9.36
CA TYR A 495 -26.66 13.65 10.03
C TYR A 495 -25.64 14.66 9.50
N LYS A 496 -25.77 15.15 8.28
CA LYS A 496 -24.91 16.20 7.74
C LYS A 496 -25.47 17.56 8.19
N LYS A 497 -24.72 18.21 9.06
CA LYS A 497 -25.06 19.56 9.54
C LYS A 497 -24.46 20.63 8.64
#